data_8e26d25bcaa331a255a428e524973f27
#
_entry.id   8e26d25bcaa331a255a428e524973f27
#
_cell.length_a   1.000
_cell.length_b   1.000
_cell.length_c   1.000
_cell.angle_alpha   90.00
_cell.angle_beta   90.00
_cell.angle_gamma   90.00
#
_symmetry.space_group_name_H-M   'P 1'
#
loop_
_entity.id
_entity.type
_entity.pdbx_description
1 polymer ?
#
loop_
_entity_poly.entity_id
_entity_poly.type
_entity_poly.pdbx_seq_one_letter_code
_entity_poly.pdbx_strand_id
1 'polypeptide(L)'
;MGSSVTTVAGFIALCFMSFTLGMDLGIVMAKGVVFGVIGCVTILPSMILIFDKPLEKTRHKAILPDIGKLSGFVTKRFPVFLLIFAVLLLPAIYGQKNAEVYYDLAGTLPEDLQSFMANQKLDEEFDMNSTHILLADSHMKAKDAQAMLDRIDKVDGVKTAIGIDTIVGPSVPKDMIPQSVREIIEDDKYQMILISSEYKTASDEVNTQIDEINKIVADYDENGMLIGEAPCTKDLITITDTDFKVVSAISIVAIFVIIAMVFRSLVLPIILVAVIEFAIFVNMSIPFYTHTSIPFIASIVIGTIQLGATVDYAILMTNNYKSARAAGMEKKDAVQHAVASSAQSIVVSALSFFASTFGVGIYSNIDMISSLCILMARGALISMVVVIFVLPAMYMVFDKVICATSAGFGVKKKEKKANEIFKSKTVS
;
A
#
# COMPACT_ATOMS: atom_id res chain seq x y z
N MET A 1 17.65 -14.96 6.98
CA MET A 1 16.35 -15.69 7.05
C MET A 1 15.24 -14.88 7.72
N GLY A 2 15.46 -14.18 8.83
CA GLY A 2 14.38 -13.40 9.47
C GLY A 2 13.78 -12.27 8.60
N SER A 3 14.62 -11.56 7.87
CA SER A 3 14.29 -10.51 6.92
C SER A 3 13.35 -11.01 5.80
N SER A 4 13.74 -12.08 5.12
CA SER A 4 12.92 -12.63 4.02
C SER A 4 11.55 -13.15 4.49
N VAL A 5 11.45 -13.64 5.73
CA VAL A 5 10.20 -14.08 6.32
C VAL A 5 9.27 -12.88 6.58
N THR A 6 9.82 -11.74 7.03
CA THR A 6 9.02 -10.51 7.22
C THR A 6 8.49 -9.98 5.90
N THR A 7 9.31 -10.01 4.83
CA THR A 7 8.89 -9.57 3.50
C THR A 7 7.79 -10.46 2.92
N VAL A 8 7.95 -11.78 3.02
CA VAL A 8 6.91 -12.75 2.59
C VAL A 8 5.61 -12.55 3.38
N ALA A 9 5.71 -12.37 4.70
CA ALA A 9 4.53 -12.14 5.54
C ALA A 9 3.80 -10.83 5.19
N GLY A 10 4.54 -9.76 4.88
CA GLY A 10 3.97 -8.52 4.38
C GLY A 10 3.17 -8.72 3.09
N PHE A 11 3.72 -9.46 2.11
CA PHE A 11 3.01 -9.75 0.87
C PHE A 11 1.82 -10.69 1.05
N ILE A 12 1.91 -11.69 1.94
CA ILE A 12 0.78 -12.56 2.27
C ILE A 12 -0.36 -11.77 2.92
N ALA A 13 -0.08 -10.68 3.64
CA ALA A 13 -1.13 -9.84 4.20
C ALA A 13 -2.05 -9.22 3.13
N LEU A 14 -1.56 -8.99 1.89
CA LEU A 14 -2.40 -8.56 0.76
C LEU A 14 -3.46 -9.61 0.37
N CYS A 15 -3.25 -10.89 0.69
CA CYS A 15 -4.23 -11.93 0.41
C CYS A 15 -5.52 -11.81 1.26
N PHE A 16 -5.52 -10.94 2.27
CA PHE A 16 -6.69 -10.65 3.09
C PHE A 16 -7.55 -9.51 2.54
N MET A 17 -7.20 -8.95 1.38
CA MET A 17 -8.07 -8.03 0.65
C MET A 17 -9.31 -8.75 0.14
N SER A 18 -10.44 -8.07 0.18
CA SER A 18 -11.68 -8.51 -0.49
C SER A 18 -11.54 -8.44 -2.01
N PHE A 19 -10.73 -7.51 -2.50
CA PHE A 19 -10.46 -7.33 -3.92
C PHE A 19 -9.41 -8.35 -4.41
N THR A 20 -9.77 -9.17 -5.40
CA THR A 20 -8.96 -10.30 -5.89
C THR A 20 -7.55 -9.92 -6.35
N LEU A 21 -7.38 -8.71 -6.88
CA LEU A 21 -6.08 -8.19 -7.30
C LEU A 21 -5.06 -8.19 -6.14
N GLY A 22 -5.51 -7.93 -4.91
CA GLY A 22 -4.64 -7.98 -3.73
C GLY A 22 -4.08 -9.38 -3.48
N MET A 23 -4.92 -10.39 -3.61
CA MET A 23 -4.51 -11.78 -3.48
C MET A 23 -3.51 -12.18 -4.58
N ASP A 24 -3.76 -11.80 -5.83
CA ASP A 24 -2.87 -12.11 -6.96
C ASP A 24 -1.51 -11.44 -6.78
N LEU A 25 -1.48 -10.15 -6.46
CA LEU A 25 -0.25 -9.43 -6.17
C LEU A 25 0.49 -10.04 -4.97
N GLY A 26 -0.21 -10.33 -3.89
CA GLY A 26 0.36 -10.91 -2.67
C GLY A 26 1.05 -12.23 -2.92
N ILE A 27 0.40 -13.15 -3.62
CA ILE A 27 0.94 -14.48 -3.94
C ILE A 27 2.13 -14.37 -4.90
N VAL A 28 2.02 -13.57 -5.96
CA VAL A 28 3.09 -13.42 -6.95
C VAL A 28 4.34 -12.81 -6.31
N MET A 29 4.18 -11.75 -5.51
CA MET A 29 5.30 -11.10 -4.85
C MET A 29 5.92 -11.98 -3.76
N ALA A 30 5.11 -12.65 -2.93
CA ALA A 30 5.60 -13.60 -1.93
C ALA A 30 6.42 -14.75 -2.56
N LYS A 31 5.90 -15.32 -3.65
CA LYS A 31 6.59 -16.35 -4.44
C LYS A 31 7.91 -15.85 -5.02
N GLY A 32 7.92 -14.61 -5.55
CA GLY A 32 9.12 -13.97 -6.06
C GLY A 32 10.22 -13.83 -5.00
N VAL A 33 9.86 -13.42 -3.79
CA VAL A 33 10.81 -13.34 -2.66
C VAL A 33 11.33 -14.71 -2.26
N VAL A 34 10.47 -15.74 -2.18
CA VAL A 34 10.91 -17.11 -1.86
C VAL A 34 11.93 -17.62 -2.89
N PHE A 35 11.67 -17.46 -4.18
CA PHE A 35 12.61 -17.85 -5.23
C PHE A 35 13.90 -17.01 -5.19
N GLY A 36 13.80 -15.71 -4.89
CA GLY A 36 14.95 -14.85 -4.69
C GLY A 36 15.86 -15.34 -3.55
N VAL A 37 15.27 -15.73 -2.41
CA VAL A 37 16.01 -16.29 -1.27
C VAL A 37 16.70 -17.60 -1.64
N ILE A 38 15.99 -18.51 -2.31
CA ILE A 38 16.56 -19.78 -2.78
C ILE A 38 17.76 -19.50 -3.70
N GLY A 39 17.62 -18.57 -4.66
CA GLY A 39 18.69 -18.17 -5.55
C GLY A 39 19.90 -17.56 -4.81
N CYS A 40 19.65 -16.70 -3.82
CA CYS A 40 20.70 -16.09 -3.01
C CYS A 40 21.47 -17.09 -2.14
N VAL A 41 20.81 -18.16 -1.68
CA VAL A 41 21.46 -19.16 -0.82
C VAL A 41 22.17 -20.23 -1.64
N THR A 42 21.69 -20.56 -2.84
CA THR A 42 22.22 -21.66 -3.66
C THR A 42 23.08 -21.16 -4.82
N ILE A 43 22.54 -20.28 -5.67
CA ILE A 43 23.19 -19.86 -6.90
C ILE A 43 24.28 -18.83 -6.64
N LEU A 44 23.99 -17.80 -5.84
CA LEU A 44 24.91 -16.70 -5.61
C LEU A 44 26.26 -17.13 -5.01
N PRO A 45 26.33 -17.99 -3.96
CA PRO A 45 27.61 -18.46 -3.45
C PRO A 45 28.41 -19.28 -4.47
N SER A 46 27.72 -20.10 -5.26
CA SER A 46 28.36 -20.89 -6.32
C SER A 46 28.92 -19.99 -7.43
N MET A 47 28.20 -18.95 -7.82
CA MET A 47 28.69 -17.97 -8.81
C MET A 47 29.91 -17.20 -8.27
N ILE A 48 29.85 -16.75 -7.01
CA ILE A 48 30.99 -16.04 -6.39
C ILE A 48 32.24 -16.91 -6.43
N LEU A 49 32.14 -18.21 -6.09
CA LEU A 49 33.29 -19.13 -6.13
C LEU A 49 33.84 -19.36 -7.56
N ILE A 50 32.93 -19.45 -8.55
CA ILE A 50 33.36 -19.63 -9.96
C ILE A 50 34.03 -18.36 -10.51
N PHE A 51 33.49 -17.20 -10.19
CA PHE A 51 33.96 -15.91 -10.71
C PHE A 51 34.94 -15.17 -9.79
N ASP A 52 35.46 -15.81 -8.73
CA ASP A 52 36.37 -15.20 -7.76
C ASP A 52 37.59 -14.53 -8.44
N LYS A 53 38.31 -15.26 -9.31
CA LYS A 53 39.49 -14.73 -10.04
C LYS A 53 39.15 -13.55 -10.98
N PRO A 54 38.07 -13.58 -11.81
CA PRO A 54 37.64 -12.40 -12.58
C PRO A 54 37.24 -11.22 -11.70
N LEU A 55 36.53 -11.46 -10.59
CA LEU A 55 36.12 -10.41 -9.64
C LEU A 55 37.33 -9.71 -9.01
N GLU A 56 38.36 -10.46 -8.64
CA GLU A 56 39.60 -9.91 -8.08
C GLU A 56 40.35 -9.04 -9.09
N LYS A 57 40.39 -9.45 -10.38
CA LYS A 57 41.06 -8.69 -11.46
C LYS A 57 40.30 -7.38 -11.82
N THR A 58 38.98 -7.36 -11.67
CA THR A 58 38.14 -6.21 -12.00
C THR A 58 37.80 -5.36 -10.78
N ARG A 59 38.47 -5.56 -9.65
CA ARG A 59 38.24 -4.83 -8.42
C ARG A 59 38.57 -3.35 -8.60
N HIS A 60 37.56 -2.51 -8.52
CA HIS A 60 37.67 -1.05 -8.52
C HIS A 60 37.55 -0.49 -7.10
N LYS A 61 37.98 0.76 -6.92
CA LYS A 61 37.72 1.50 -5.67
C LYS A 61 36.21 1.63 -5.47
N ALA A 62 35.75 1.48 -4.22
CA ALA A 62 34.36 1.67 -3.88
C ALA A 62 33.89 3.05 -4.32
N ILE A 63 32.79 3.09 -5.10
CA ILE A 63 32.18 4.36 -5.57
C ILE A 63 31.55 5.11 -4.39
N LEU A 64 30.98 4.38 -3.43
CA LEU A 64 30.42 4.98 -2.22
C LEU A 64 31.55 5.37 -1.26
N PRO A 65 31.56 6.63 -0.79
CA PRO A 65 32.53 7.09 0.19
C PRO A 65 32.36 6.32 1.51
N ASP A 66 33.43 6.30 2.31
CA ASP A 66 33.36 5.73 3.66
C ASP A 66 32.31 6.48 4.52
N ILE A 67 31.22 5.78 4.82
CA ILE A 67 30.09 6.30 5.59
C ILE A 67 30.40 6.31 7.10
N GLY A 68 31.59 5.89 7.52
CA GLY A 68 32.01 5.89 8.92
C GLY A 68 31.89 7.27 9.59
N LYS A 69 32.18 8.35 8.86
CA LYS A 69 31.99 9.71 9.36
C LYS A 69 30.51 10.07 9.65
N LEU A 70 29.56 9.48 8.91
CA LEU A 70 28.15 9.66 9.11
C LEU A 70 27.68 9.15 10.46
N SER A 71 28.25 8.01 10.92
CA SER A 71 27.89 7.40 12.20
C SER A 71 28.14 8.34 13.39
N GLY A 72 29.27 9.05 13.37
CA GLY A 72 29.60 10.06 14.37
C GLY A 72 28.66 11.27 14.34
N PHE A 73 28.29 11.73 13.15
CA PHE A 73 27.34 12.84 12.97
C PHE A 73 25.94 12.47 13.49
N VAL A 74 25.41 11.29 13.09
CA VAL A 74 24.09 10.83 13.50
C VAL A 74 24.00 10.67 15.03
N THR A 75 24.98 10.03 15.63
CA THR A 75 24.99 9.84 17.09
C THR A 75 25.21 11.11 17.89
N LYS A 76 25.93 12.09 17.35
CA LYS A 76 26.10 13.40 18.02
C LYS A 76 24.84 14.25 17.94
N ARG A 77 24.11 14.17 16.83
CA ARG A 77 22.92 14.98 16.55
C ARG A 77 21.60 14.21 16.74
N PHE A 78 21.60 13.07 17.47
CA PHE A 78 20.41 12.24 17.65
C PHE A 78 19.18 12.99 18.17
N PRO A 79 19.28 14.03 19.07
CA PRO A 79 18.09 14.73 19.53
C PRO A 79 17.38 15.50 18.42
N VAL A 80 18.17 16.01 17.43
CA VAL A 80 17.62 16.72 16.28
C VAL A 80 16.80 15.77 15.40
N PHE A 81 17.29 14.56 15.13
CA PHE A 81 16.56 13.59 14.33
C PHE A 81 15.30 13.08 15.04
N LEU A 82 15.35 12.97 16.37
CA LEU A 82 14.16 12.65 17.16
C LEU A 82 13.13 13.79 17.13
N LEU A 83 13.59 15.05 17.19
CA LEU A 83 12.71 16.21 17.07
C LEU A 83 12.08 16.28 15.67
N ILE A 84 12.87 16.05 14.61
CA ILE A 84 12.34 15.98 13.23
C ILE A 84 11.28 14.89 13.12
N PHE A 85 11.53 13.69 13.64
CA PHE A 85 10.55 12.60 13.70
C PHE A 85 9.25 13.05 14.39
N ALA A 86 9.34 13.64 15.59
CA ALA A 86 8.18 14.06 16.36
C ALA A 86 7.37 15.18 15.66
N VAL A 87 8.06 16.16 15.06
CA VAL A 87 7.43 17.29 14.37
C VAL A 87 6.79 16.87 13.04
N LEU A 88 7.45 16.00 12.26
CA LEU A 88 6.93 15.55 10.97
C LEU A 88 5.86 14.47 11.09
N LEU A 89 5.75 13.77 12.23
CA LEU A 89 4.79 12.68 12.41
C LEU A 89 3.34 13.16 12.24
N LEU A 90 2.97 14.29 12.85
CA LEU A 90 1.59 14.82 12.76
C LEU A 90 1.24 15.29 11.34
N PRO A 91 2.06 16.12 10.66
CA PRO A 91 1.81 16.46 9.26
C PRO A 91 1.77 15.24 8.32
N ALA A 92 2.63 14.24 8.55
CA ALA A 92 2.65 13.04 7.74
C ALA A 92 1.35 12.21 7.88
N ILE A 93 0.86 12.03 9.11
CA ILE A 93 -0.43 11.36 9.35
C ILE A 93 -1.59 12.17 8.75
N TYR A 94 -1.57 13.49 8.92
CA TYR A 94 -2.61 14.36 8.36
C TYR A 94 -2.63 14.30 6.83
N GLY A 95 -1.47 14.44 6.18
CA GLY A 95 -1.38 14.40 4.72
C GLY A 95 -1.76 13.04 4.13
N GLN A 96 -1.39 11.93 4.80
CA GLN A 96 -1.82 10.59 4.35
C GLN A 96 -3.34 10.41 4.41
N LYS A 97 -3.98 10.88 5.49
CA LYS A 97 -5.44 10.74 5.65
C LYS A 97 -6.25 11.57 4.66
N ASN A 98 -5.67 12.67 4.17
CA ASN A 98 -6.32 13.60 3.26
C ASN A 98 -5.72 13.54 1.84
N ALA A 99 -4.92 12.52 1.54
CA ALA A 99 -4.43 12.29 0.18
C ALA A 99 -5.60 11.89 -0.73
N GLU A 100 -5.72 12.58 -1.86
CA GLU A 100 -6.74 12.28 -2.85
C GLU A 100 -6.46 10.94 -3.52
N VAL A 101 -7.49 10.10 -3.55
CA VAL A 101 -7.43 8.76 -4.15
C VAL A 101 -8.44 8.71 -5.29
N TYR A 102 -7.98 8.35 -6.48
CA TYR A 102 -8.88 8.15 -7.60
C TYR A 102 -9.21 6.67 -7.81
N TYR A 103 -10.45 6.43 -8.25
CA TYR A 103 -11.02 5.09 -8.45
C TYR A 103 -11.39 4.82 -9.91
N ASP A 104 -11.39 5.86 -10.74
CA ASP A 104 -11.66 5.74 -12.18
C ASP A 104 -10.49 5.06 -12.88
N LEU A 105 -10.65 3.78 -13.20
CA LEU A 105 -9.66 3.01 -13.94
C LEU A 105 -9.68 3.32 -15.44
N ALA A 106 -10.83 3.70 -15.97
CA ALA A 106 -10.98 4.03 -17.38
C ALA A 106 -10.28 5.35 -17.73
N GLY A 107 -10.37 6.34 -16.84
CA GLY A 107 -9.67 7.62 -16.96
C GLY A 107 -8.14 7.54 -16.86
N THR A 108 -7.58 6.38 -16.48
CA THR A 108 -6.12 6.16 -16.44
C THR A 108 -5.54 5.61 -17.73
N LEU A 109 -6.37 5.35 -18.71
CA LEU A 109 -5.95 4.85 -20.02
C LEU A 109 -5.39 6.01 -20.88
N PRO A 110 -4.49 5.71 -21.83
CA PRO A 110 -3.98 6.73 -22.75
C PRO A 110 -5.11 7.41 -23.53
N GLU A 111 -5.06 8.74 -23.62
CA GLU A 111 -6.09 9.58 -24.27
C GLU A 111 -6.25 9.33 -25.77
N ASP A 112 -5.26 8.72 -26.42
CA ASP A 112 -5.27 8.37 -27.84
C ASP A 112 -6.05 7.09 -28.17
N LEU A 113 -6.57 6.39 -27.16
CA LEU A 113 -7.39 5.22 -27.38
C LEU A 113 -8.76 5.59 -27.94
N GLN A 114 -9.25 4.82 -28.90
CA GLN A 114 -10.54 5.04 -29.53
C GLN A 114 -11.71 5.02 -28.53
N SER A 115 -11.66 4.16 -27.54
CA SER A 115 -12.67 4.08 -26.48
C SER A 115 -12.68 5.34 -25.61
N PHE A 116 -11.51 5.88 -25.27
CA PHE A 116 -11.38 7.13 -24.50
C PHE A 116 -11.99 8.31 -25.29
N MET A 117 -11.59 8.46 -26.57
CA MET A 117 -12.12 9.50 -27.46
C MET A 117 -13.64 9.37 -27.69
N ALA A 118 -14.17 8.13 -27.69
CA ALA A 118 -15.61 7.91 -27.85
C ALA A 118 -16.37 8.32 -26.57
N ASN A 119 -15.86 8.00 -25.39
CA ASN A 119 -16.45 8.43 -24.11
C ASN A 119 -16.43 9.96 -23.99
N GLN A 120 -15.32 10.60 -24.39
CA GLN A 120 -15.24 12.07 -24.39
C GLN A 120 -16.31 12.70 -25.30
N LYS A 121 -16.58 12.12 -26.47
CA LYS A 121 -17.66 12.60 -27.36
C LYS A 121 -19.06 12.39 -26.79
N LEU A 122 -19.27 11.31 -26.01
CA LEU A 122 -20.55 11.12 -25.31
C LEU A 122 -20.75 12.18 -24.22
N ASP A 123 -19.69 12.58 -23.53
CA ASP A 123 -19.74 13.69 -22.56
C ASP A 123 -20.00 15.03 -23.27
N GLU A 124 -19.20 15.38 -24.27
CA GLU A 124 -19.25 16.69 -24.92
C GLU A 124 -20.52 16.94 -25.77
N GLU A 125 -21.03 15.90 -26.45
CA GLU A 125 -22.14 16.05 -27.41
C GLU A 125 -23.51 15.67 -26.82
N PHE A 126 -23.52 14.80 -25.81
CA PHE A 126 -24.76 14.25 -25.25
C PHE A 126 -24.93 14.49 -23.74
N ASP A 127 -23.96 15.14 -23.08
CA ASP A 127 -23.95 15.30 -21.61
C ASP A 127 -24.13 13.95 -20.87
N MET A 128 -23.58 12.86 -21.42
CA MET A 128 -23.69 11.52 -20.87
C MET A 128 -22.31 11.07 -20.36
N ASN A 129 -22.09 11.20 -19.05
CA ASN A 129 -20.83 10.81 -18.41
C ASN A 129 -20.86 9.39 -17.85
N SER A 130 -21.99 8.98 -17.26
CA SER A 130 -22.15 7.62 -16.75
C SER A 130 -23.55 7.09 -17.04
N THR A 131 -23.61 5.77 -17.22
CA THR A 131 -24.88 5.06 -17.44
C THR A 131 -25.04 4.00 -16.37
N HIS A 132 -26.17 4.03 -15.66
CA HIS A 132 -26.55 3.03 -14.70
C HIS A 132 -27.62 2.13 -15.29
N ILE A 133 -27.62 0.87 -14.90
CA ILE A 133 -28.64 -0.11 -15.26
C ILE A 133 -29.32 -0.52 -13.96
N LEU A 134 -30.62 -0.33 -13.87
CA LEU A 134 -31.44 -0.84 -12.79
C LEU A 134 -32.11 -2.15 -13.23
N LEU A 135 -31.86 -3.20 -12.47
CA LEU A 135 -32.61 -4.47 -12.57
C LEU A 135 -33.71 -4.42 -11.52
N ALA A 136 -34.94 -4.29 -11.98
CA ALA A 136 -36.15 -4.30 -11.15
C ALA A 136 -37.00 -5.55 -11.43
N ASP A 137 -37.92 -5.91 -10.52
CA ASP A 137 -38.81 -7.06 -10.69
C ASP A 137 -39.67 -6.91 -11.97
N SER A 138 -39.63 -7.91 -12.86
CA SER A 138 -40.41 -7.95 -14.10
C SER A 138 -41.93 -8.00 -13.85
N HIS A 139 -42.34 -8.48 -12.66
CA HIS A 139 -43.75 -8.57 -12.26
C HIS A 139 -44.27 -7.29 -11.58
N MET A 140 -43.45 -6.24 -11.47
CA MET A 140 -43.87 -4.93 -10.98
C MET A 140 -45.02 -4.40 -11.82
N LYS A 141 -46.06 -3.81 -11.17
CA LYS A 141 -47.15 -3.19 -11.90
C LYS A 141 -46.67 -1.98 -12.70
N ALA A 142 -47.08 -1.86 -13.96
CA ALA A 142 -46.67 -0.74 -14.83
C ALA A 142 -46.87 0.65 -14.18
N LYS A 143 -47.93 0.82 -13.37
CA LYS A 143 -48.15 2.06 -12.62
C LYS A 143 -47.08 2.32 -11.56
N ASP A 144 -46.63 1.29 -10.87
CA ASP A 144 -45.60 1.42 -9.82
C ASP A 144 -44.21 1.61 -10.47
N ALA A 145 -43.95 0.91 -11.58
CA ALA A 145 -42.75 1.13 -12.40
C ALA A 145 -42.66 2.57 -12.93
N GLN A 146 -43.76 3.09 -13.50
CA GLN A 146 -43.78 4.47 -13.96
C GLN A 146 -43.59 5.48 -12.82
N ALA A 147 -44.26 5.26 -11.67
CA ALA A 147 -44.11 6.14 -10.52
C ALA A 147 -42.67 6.12 -9.96
N MET A 148 -42.00 4.98 -9.99
CA MET A 148 -40.57 4.85 -9.64
C MET A 148 -39.72 5.65 -10.63
N LEU A 149 -39.91 5.46 -11.93
CA LEU A 149 -39.17 6.16 -12.98
C LEU A 149 -39.37 7.68 -12.89
N ASP A 150 -40.61 8.17 -12.69
CA ASP A 150 -40.93 9.60 -12.51
C ASP A 150 -40.21 10.21 -11.28
N ARG A 151 -39.91 9.43 -10.27
CA ARG A 151 -39.12 9.87 -9.11
C ARG A 151 -37.63 9.85 -9.42
N ILE A 152 -37.14 8.84 -10.13
CA ILE A 152 -35.73 8.73 -10.53
C ILE A 152 -35.35 9.86 -11.48
N ASP A 153 -36.18 10.19 -12.45
CA ASP A 153 -35.98 11.33 -13.38
C ASP A 153 -35.84 12.69 -12.68
N LYS A 154 -36.29 12.80 -11.43
CA LYS A 154 -36.20 14.04 -10.64
C LYS A 154 -34.97 14.08 -9.74
N VAL A 155 -34.24 13.03 -9.68
CA VAL A 155 -32.97 13.00 -8.94
C VAL A 155 -31.95 13.89 -9.65
N ASP A 156 -31.22 14.66 -8.87
CA ASP A 156 -30.25 15.62 -9.40
C ASP A 156 -29.19 14.92 -10.25
N GLY A 157 -28.91 15.48 -11.43
CA GLY A 157 -27.97 14.94 -12.40
C GLY A 157 -28.47 13.73 -13.21
N VAL A 158 -29.66 13.22 -12.99
CA VAL A 158 -30.29 12.24 -13.88
C VAL A 158 -30.83 12.95 -15.13
N LYS A 159 -30.36 12.55 -16.30
CA LYS A 159 -30.83 13.09 -17.59
C LYS A 159 -32.09 12.39 -18.06
N THR A 160 -32.14 11.07 -17.92
CA THR A 160 -33.28 10.27 -18.32
C THR A 160 -33.21 8.87 -17.70
N ALA A 161 -34.36 8.33 -17.33
CA ALA A 161 -34.55 6.94 -16.94
C ALA A 161 -35.47 6.25 -17.95
N ILE A 162 -34.95 5.30 -18.71
CA ILE A 162 -35.66 4.63 -19.81
C ILE A 162 -35.92 3.18 -19.45
N GLY A 163 -37.14 2.81 -19.24
CA GLY A 163 -37.64 1.44 -19.12
C GLY A 163 -38.64 1.12 -20.24
N ILE A 164 -39.14 -0.13 -20.27
CA ILE A 164 -40.09 -0.57 -21.27
C ILE A 164 -41.40 0.26 -21.20
N ASP A 165 -41.82 0.55 -19.99
CA ASP A 165 -43.06 1.36 -19.75
C ASP A 165 -42.89 2.83 -20.14
N THR A 166 -41.67 3.37 -20.16
CA THR A 166 -41.39 4.73 -20.65
C THR A 166 -41.42 4.80 -22.16
N ILE A 167 -40.98 3.76 -22.88
CA ILE A 167 -40.92 3.73 -24.34
C ILE A 167 -42.31 3.50 -24.92
N VAL A 168 -43.10 2.62 -24.35
CA VAL A 168 -44.39 2.18 -24.91
C VAL A 168 -45.55 2.86 -24.24
N GLY A 169 -45.38 3.38 -23.04
CA GLY A 169 -46.39 3.96 -22.18
C GLY A 169 -47.17 2.96 -21.34
N PRO A 170 -47.59 3.32 -20.13
CA PRO A 170 -48.18 2.41 -19.15
C PRO A 170 -49.56 1.85 -19.54
N SER A 171 -50.15 2.39 -20.60
CA SER A 171 -51.44 1.96 -21.11
C SER A 171 -51.39 0.88 -22.17
N VAL A 172 -50.21 0.53 -22.67
CA VAL A 172 -50.02 -0.48 -23.70
C VAL A 172 -49.77 -1.82 -23.04
N PRO A 173 -50.60 -2.86 -23.31
CA PRO A 173 -50.34 -4.19 -22.79
C PRO A 173 -48.97 -4.72 -23.26
N LYS A 174 -48.17 -5.32 -22.35
CA LYS A 174 -46.87 -5.88 -22.67
C LYS A 174 -46.89 -6.90 -23.82
N ASP A 175 -48.03 -7.59 -24.02
CA ASP A 175 -48.24 -8.57 -25.11
C ASP A 175 -48.25 -7.91 -26.51
N MET A 176 -48.40 -6.63 -26.62
CA MET A 176 -48.33 -5.88 -27.89
C MET A 176 -46.91 -5.50 -28.29
N ILE A 177 -45.93 -5.65 -27.37
CA ILE A 177 -44.53 -5.35 -27.64
C ILE A 177 -43.92 -6.52 -28.40
N PRO A 178 -43.18 -6.29 -29.51
CA PRO A 178 -42.52 -7.36 -30.23
C PRO A 178 -41.63 -8.19 -29.28
N GLN A 179 -41.73 -9.50 -29.34
CA GLN A 179 -41.00 -10.43 -28.47
C GLN A 179 -39.50 -10.18 -28.53
N SER A 180 -38.96 -9.83 -29.70
CA SER A 180 -37.53 -9.52 -29.89
C SER A 180 -37.04 -8.28 -29.12
N VAL A 181 -37.92 -7.33 -28.82
CA VAL A 181 -37.61 -6.15 -27.99
C VAL A 181 -37.74 -6.49 -26.50
N ARG A 182 -38.79 -7.26 -26.16
CA ARG A 182 -39.07 -7.66 -24.79
C ARG A 182 -37.96 -8.57 -24.24
N GLU A 183 -37.49 -9.54 -25.01
CA GLU A 183 -36.39 -10.45 -24.64
C GLU A 183 -35.06 -9.75 -24.36
N ILE A 184 -34.85 -8.54 -24.86
CA ILE A 184 -33.63 -7.76 -24.60
C ILE A 184 -33.71 -7.01 -23.25
N ILE A 185 -34.91 -6.58 -22.86
CA ILE A 185 -35.11 -5.63 -21.75
C ILE A 185 -35.74 -6.32 -20.54
N GLU A 186 -36.45 -7.45 -20.73
CA GLU A 186 -37.20 -8.17 -19.69
C GLU A 186 -36.94 -9.67 -19.79
N ASP A 187 -36.67 -10.29 -18.65
CA ASP A 187 -36.60 -11.74 -18.43
C ASP A 187 -37.70 -12.14 -17.44
N ASP A 188 -37.84 -13.42 -17.15
CA ASP A 188 -38.85 -13.96 -16.21
C ASP A 188 -38.78 -13.32 -14.80
N LYS A 189 -37.63 -12.82 -14.40
CA LYS A 189 -37.40 -12.26 -13.06
C LYS A 189 -37.16 -10.77 -13.04
N TYR A 190 -36.46 -10.23 -14.02
CA TYR A 190 -36.00 -8.85 -14.02
C TYR A 190 -36.39 -8.11 -15.28
N GLN A 191 -36.68 -6.81 -15.10
CA GLN A 191 -36.72 -5.84 -16.19
C GLN A 191 -35.52 -4.89 -16.05
N MET A 192 -34.97 -4.49 -17.19
CA MET A 192 -33.81 -3.61 -17.27
C MET A 192 -34.25 -2.18 -17.57
N ILE A 193 -33.79 -1.26 -16.76
CA ILE A 193 -34.04 0.18 -16.88
C ILE A 193 -32.68 0.87 -17.03
N LEU A 194 -32.53 1.69 -18.07
CA LEU A 194 -31.33 2.48 -18.32
C LEU A 194 -31.47 3.85 -17.70
N ILE A 195 -30.51 4.28 -16.92
CA ILE A 195 -30.49 5.61 -16.27
C ILE A 195 -29.21 6.30 -16.72
N SER A 196 -29.36 7.44 -17.42
CA SER A 196 -28.24 8.26 -17.86
C SER A 196 -27.99 9.37 -16.85
N SER A 197 -26.73 9.58 -16.49
CA SER A 197 -26.27 10.60 -15.56
C SER A 197 -25.29 11.57 -16.22
N GLU A 198 -25.37 12.84 -15.88
CA GLU A 198 -24.41 13.87 -16.26
C GLU A 198 -23.15 13.85 -15.39
N TYR A 199 -23.18 13.13 -14.26
CA TYR A 199 -22.07 13.08 -13.33
C TYR A 199 -21.03 12.07 -13.75
N LYS A 200 -19.76 12.43 -13.55
CA LYS A 200 -18.62 11.54 -13.85
C LYS A 200 -18.55 10.39 -12.86
N THR A 201 -18.11 9.24 -13.36
CA THR A 201 -17.78 8.08 -12.53
C THR A 201 -16.81 8.48 -11.41
N ALA A 202 -17.01 7.94 -10.22
CA ALA A 202 -16.22 8.20 -9.01
C ALA A 202 -16.29 9.62 -8.43
N SER A 203 -17.24 10.46 -8.87
CA SER A 203 -17.49 11.77 -8.24
C SER A 203 -18.37 11.65 -6.98
N ASP A 204 -18.29 12.61 -6.08
CA ASP A 204 -19.15 12.64 -4.88
C ASP A 204 -20.62 12.87 -5.25
N GLU A 205 -20.86 13.61 -6.34
CA GLU A 205 -22.18 13.87 -6.88
C GLU A 205 -22.84 12.58 -7.36
N VAL A 206 -22.14 11.76 -8.18
CA VAL A 206 -22.68 10.48 -8.64
C VAL A 206 -22.89 9.50 -7.49
N ASN A 207 -22.03 9.52 -6.48
CA ASN A 207 -22.19 8.67 -5.31
C ASN A 207 -23.44 9.03 -4.50
N THR A 208 -23.73 10.32 -4.35
CA THR A 208 -24.97 10.83 -3.73
C THR A 208 -26.20 10.47 -4.55
N GLN A 209 -26.13 10.66 -5.86
CA GLN A 209 -27.19 10.29 -6.81
C GLN A 209 -27.53 8.79 -6.72
N ILE A 210 -26.51 7.90 -6.66
CA ILE A 210 -26.69 6.46 -6.52
C ILE A 210 -27.42 6.13 -5.20
N ASP A 211 -27.09 6.81 -4.09
CA ASP A 211 -27.78 6.60 -2.81
C ASP A 211 -29.26 7.02 -2.86
N GLU A 212 -29.55 8.12 -3.54
CA GLU A 212 -30.93 8.59 -3.72
C GLU A 212 -31.73 7.64 -4.61
N ILE A 213 -31.15 7.19 -5.73
CA ILE A 213 -31.78 6.21 -6.62
C ILE A 213 -32.05 4.91 -5.87
N ASN A 214 -31.08 4.38 -5.12
CA ASN A 214 -31.25 3.14 -4.35
C ASN A 214 -32.39 3.28 -3.30
N LYS A 215 -32.52 4.44 -2.65
CA LYS A 215 -33.65 4.70 -1.72
C LYS A 215 -34.98 4.68 -2.43
N ILE A 216 -35.05 5.32 -3.61
CA ILE A 216 -36.29 5.32 -4.41
C ILE A 216 -36.66 3.91 -4.85
N VAL A 217 -35.65 3.12 -5.33
CA VAL A 217 -35.86 1.75 -5.76
C VAL A 217 -36.36 0.89 -4.61
N ALA A 218 -35.78 0.99 -3.42
CA ALA A 218 -36.18 0.22 -2.25
C ALA A 218 -37.64 0.48 -1.79
N ASP A 219 -38.22 1.67 -2.09
CA ASP A 219 -39.62 1.97 -1.81
C ASP A 219 -40.59 1.14 -2.69
N TYR A 220 -40.14 0.65 -3.85
CA TYR A 220 -40.95 -0.09 -4.82
C TYR A 220 -40.53 -1.55 -5.01
N ASP A 221 -39.22 -1.81 -4.89
CA ASP A 221 -38.62 -3.14 -5.04
C ASP A 221 -37.43 -3.29 -4.09
N GLU A 222 -37.63 -4.05 -3.00
CA GLU A 222 -36.58 -4.34 -2.02
C GLU A 222 -35.38 -5.13 -2.61
N ASN A 223 -35.61 -5.83 -3.72
CA ASN A 223 -34.59 -6.65 -4.40
C ASN A 223 -34.03 -5.96 -5.65
N GLY A 224 -34.46 -4.76 -5.96
CA GLY A 224 -33.96 -3.99 -7.09
C GLY A 224 -32.47 -3.73 -6.95
N MET A 225 -31.72 -3.90 -8.04
CA MET A 225 -30.26 -3.77 -8.06
C MET A 225 -29.82 -2.74 -9.08
N LEU A 226 -29.10 -1.71 -8.60
CA LEU A 226 -28.47 -0.73 -9.47
C LEU A 226 -27.07 -1.20 -9.82
N ILE A 227 -26.78 -1.36 -11.11
CA ILE A 227 -25.49 -1.82 -11.65
C ILE A 227 -24.95 -0.83 -12.67
N GLY A 228 -23.68 -0.94 -12.99
CA GLY A 228 -22.96 -0.07 -13.93
C GLY A 228 -21.60 0.31 -13.39
N GLU A 229 -20.87 1.11 -14.15
CA GLU A 229 -19.52 1.50 -13.78
C GLU A 229 -19.49 2.34 -12.49
N ALA A 230 -20.36 3.36 -12.38
CA ALA A 230 -20.38 4.22 -11.20
C ALA A 230 -20.90 3.50 -9.93
N PRO A 231 -21.99 2.71 -9.93
CA PRO A 231 -22.36 1.89 -8.78
C PRO A 231 -21.26 0.91 -8.35
N CYS A 232 -20.61 0.21 -9.29
CA CYS A 232 -19.50 -0.69 -8.98
C CYS A 232 -18.29 0.06 -8.38
N THR A 233 -18.00 1.26 -8.88
CA THR A 233 -16.93 2.11 -8.35
C THR A 233 -17.25 2.58 -6.93
N LYS A 234 -18.49 2.92 -6.64
CA LYS A 234 -18.93 3.29 -5.30
C LYS A 234 -18.77 2.12 -4.30
N ASP A 235 -19.15 0.93 -4.70
CA ASP A 235 -18.93 -0.27 -3.88
C ASP A 235 -17.43 -0.52 -3.66
N LEU A 236 -16.62 -0.32 -4.70
CA LEU A 236 -15.16 -0.43 -4.63
C LEU A 236 -14.56 0.57 -3.64
N ILE A 237 -15.03 1.82 -3.60
CA ILE A 237 -14.60 2.83 -2.61
C ILE A 237 -14.84 2.32 -1.19
N THR A 238 -16.04 1.82 -0.92
CA THR A 238 -16.44 1.33 0.41
C THR A 238 -15.63 0.11 0.85
N ILE A 239 -15.40 -0.84 -0.07
CA ILE A 239 -14.58 -2.03 0.18
C ILE A 239 -13.12 -1.65 0.40
N THR A 240 -12.58 -0.75 -0.42
CA THR A 240 -11.18 -0.29 -0.34
C THR A 240 -10.84 0.32 1.01
N ASP A 241 -11.72 1.13 1.58
CA ASP A 241 -11.53 1.72 2.90
C ASP A 241 -11.46 0.66 4.01
N THR A 242 -12.25 -0.38 3.88
CA THR A 242 -12.23 -1.53 4.82
C THR A 242 -10.96 -2.35 4.63
N ASP A 243 -10.63 -2.69 3.39
CA ASP A 243 -9.45 -3.47 3.04
C ASP A 243 -8.16 -2.77 3.48
N PHE A 244 -8.05 -1.45 3.30
CA PHE A 244 -6.92 -0.67 3.77
C PHE A 244 -6.67 -0.84 5.28
N LYS A 245 -7.72 -0.75 6.09
CA LYS A 245 -7.63 -0.91 7.55
C LYS A 245 -7.25 -2.33 7.95
N VAL A 246 -7.89 -3.33 7.32
CA VAL A 246 -7.68 -4.75 7.63
C VAL A 246 -6.27 -5.18 7.22
N VAL A 247 -5.84 -4.89 5.99
CA VAL A 247 -4.53 -5.29 5.47
C VAL A 247 -3.40 -4.60 6.23
N SER A 248 -3.54 -3.31 6.53
CA SER A 248 -2.55 -2.58 7.33
C SER A 248 -2.42 -3.16 8.73
N ALA A 249 -3.55 -3.45 9.41
CA ALA A 249 -3.53 -4.05 10.73
C ALA A 249 -2.89 -5.45 10.73
N ILE A 250 -3.25 -6.31 9.77
CA ILE A 250 -2.68 -7.66 9.64
C ILE A 250 -1.17 -7.59 9.35
N SER A 251 -0.74 -6.70 8.44
CA SER A 251 0.68 -6.51 8.11
C SER A 251 1.49 -6.08 9.33
N ILE A 252 1.03 -5.07 10.06
CA ILE A 252 1.68 -4.56 11.27
C ILE A 252 1.79 -5.66 12.33
N VAL A 253 0.70 -6.39 12.59
CA VAL A 253 0.68 -7.47 13.59
C VAL A 253 1.61 -8.61 13.17
N ALA A 254 1.57 -9.04 11.91
CA ALA A 254 2.43 -10.11 11.41
C ALA A 254 3.91 -9.75 11.54
N ILE A 255 4.30 -8.56 11.10
CA ILE A 255 5.69 -8.08 11.19
C ILE A 255 6.10 -7.88 12.65
N PHE A 256 5.22 -7.33 13.48
CA PHE A 256 5.47 -7.21 14.92
C PHE A 256 5.80 -8.56 15.55
N VAL A 257 4.97 -9.59 15.30
CA VAL A 257 5.17 -10.94 15.85
C VAL A 257 6.47 -11.56 15.36
N ILE A 258 6.77 -11.43 14.05
CA ILE A 258 8.01 -11.98 13.49
C ILE A 258 9.24 -11.31 14.10
N ILE A 259 9.26 -9.97 14.19
CA ILE A 259 10.37 -9.24 14.80
C ILE A 259 10.51 -9.61 16.29
N ALA A 260 9.39 -9.73 17.01
CA ALA A 260 9.38 -10.14 18.42
C ALA A 260 10.03 -11.53 18.60
N MET A 261 9.71 -12.48 17.72
CA MET A 261 10.31 -13.82 17.73
C MET A 261 11.80 -13.80 17.38
N VAL A 262 12.19 -13.07 16.34
CA VAL A 262 13.58 -12.99 15.86
C VAL A 262 14.50 -12.36 16.92
N PHE A 263 14.07 -11.27 17.52
CA PHE A 263 14.88 -10.56 18.52
C PHE A 263 14.60 -10.99 19.97
N ARG A 264 13.57 -11.80 20.20
CA ARG A 264 13.08 -12.18 21.54
C ARG A 264 12.91 -10.93 22.42
N SER A 265 12.21 -9.96 21.91
CA SER A 265 11.99 -8.64 22.51
C SER A 265 10.59 -8.15 22.15
N LEU A 266 9.92 -7.47 23.08
CA LEU A 266 8.65 -6.79 22.80
C LEU A 266 8.84 -5.30 22.46
N VAL A 267 9.95 -4.71 22.88
CA VAL A 267 10.22 -3.28 22.68
C VAL A 267 10.78 -3.00 21.29
N LEU A 268 11.66 -3.86 20.78
CA LEU A 268 12.24 -3.68 19.45
C LEU A 268 11.20 -3.66 18.33
N PRO A 269 10.21 -4.57 18.28
CA PRO A 269 9.15 -4.48 17.27
C PRO A 269 8.42 -3.15 17.30
N ILE A 270 8.09 -2.62 18.50
CA ILE A 270 7.42 -1.31 18.62
C ILE A 270 8.26 -0.21 17.98
N ILE A 271 9.57 -0.18 18.27
CA ILE A 271 10.47 0.85 17.73
C ILE A 271 10.62 0.70 16.21
N LEU A 272 10.84 -0.52 15.72
CA LEU A 272 11.07 -0.78 14.30
C LEU A 272 9.81 -0.46 13.49
N VAL A 273 8.66 -0.97 13.92
CA VAL A 273 7.38 -0.69 13.25
C VAL A 273 7.07 0.80 13.25
N ALA A 274 7.24 1.49 14.39
CA ALA A 274 6.99 2.94 14.45
C ALA A 274 7.89 3.74 13.50
N VAL A 275 9.16 3.36 13.34
CA VAL A 275 10.10 4.03 12.42
C VAL A 275 9.73 3.76 10.96
N ILE A 276 9.29 2.55 10.63
CA ILE A 276 8.94 2.18 9.25
C ILE A 276 7.58 2.78 8.89
N GLU A 277 6.59 2.71 9.79
CA GLU A 277 5.27 3.35 9.58
C GLU A 277 5.42 4.87 9.38
N PHE A 278 6.31 5.51 10.12
CA PHE A 278 6.63 6.91 9.88
C PHE A 278 7.13 7.17 8.45
N ALA A 279 8.02 6.31 7.94
CA ALA A 279 8.50 6.43 6.57
C ALA A 279 7.35 6.23 5.54
N ILE A 280 6.41 5.32 5.82
CA ILE A 280 5.21 5.11 4.99
C ILE A 280 4.32 6.35 5.04
N PHE A 281 4.04 6.89 6.23
CA PHE A 281 3.23 8.11 6.39
C PHE A 281 3.84 9.30 5.64
N VAL A 282 5.16 9.49 5.72
CA VAL A 282 5.85 10.54 4.96
C VAL A 282 5.70 10.31 3.45
N ASN A 283 5.88 9.08 2.97
CA ASN A 283 5.73 8.75 1.55
C ASN A 283 4.32 9.02 1.05
N MET A 284 3.32 8.54 1.79
CA MET A 284 1.91 8.64 1.41
C MET A 284 1.30 10.03 1.64
N SER A 285 1.96 10.90 2.41
CA SER A 285 1.53 12.28 2.62
C SER A 285 1.95 13.23 1.50
N ILE A 286 2.99 12.91 0.74
CA ILE A 286 3.51 13.78 -0.33
C ILE A 286 2.44 14.12 -1.37
N PRO A 287 1.59 13.18 -1.86
CA PRO A 287 0.53 13.49 -2.81
C PRO A 287 -0.41 14.59 -2.33
N PHE A 288 -0.79 14.60 -1.06
CA PHE A 288 -1.60 15.67 -0.47
C PHE A 288 -0.93 17.04 -0.60
N TYR A 289 0.36 17.14 -0.27
CA TYR A 289 1.09 18.42 -0.33
C TYR A 289 1.47 18.84 -1.75
N THR A 290 1.49 17.91 -2.70
CA THR A 290 1.77 18.19 -4.12
C THR A 290 0.50 18.33 -4.96
N HIS A 291 -0.68 18.18 -4.35
CA HIS A 291 -1.99 18.21 -5.03
C HIS A 291 -2.05 17.20 -6.19
N THR A 292 -1.55 15.99 -5.95
CA THR A 292 -1.60 14.89 -6.90
C THR A 292 -2.45 13.77 -6.33
N SER A 293 -3.33 13.19 -7.15
CA SER A 293 -4.11 12.03 -6.78
C SER A 293 -3.32 10.73 -6.97
N ILE A 294 -3.66 9.70 -6.22
CA ILE A 294 -3.03 8.38 -6.32
C ILE A 294 -4.08 7.31 -6.64
N PRO A 295 -3.76 6.27 -7.41
CA PRO A 295 -4.69 5.17 -7.65
C PRO A 295 -5.05 4.46 -6.33
N PHE A 296 -6.32 4.06 -6.17
CA PHE A 296 -6.81 3.42 -4.94
C PHE A 296 -5.99 2.18 -4.54
N ILE A 297 -5.55 1.40 -5.52
CA ILE A 297 -4.71 0.22 -5.28
C ILE A 297 -3.38 0.62 -4.63
N ALA A 298 -2.80 1.76 -5.02
CA ALA A 298 -1.55 2.24 -4.47
C ALA A 298 -1.66 2.53 -2.97
N SER A 299 -2.78 3.07 -2.51
CA SER A 299 -2.98 3.40 -1.09
C SER A 299 -2.86 2.17 -0.18
N ILE A 300 -3.38 1.02 -0.62
CA ILE A 300 -3.35 -0.24 0.14
C ILE A 300 -2.01 -0.95 -0.02
N VAL A 301 -1.60 -1.12 -1.29
CA VAL A 301 -0.47 -1.98 -1.65
C VAL A 301 0.86 -1.37 -1.24
N ILE A 302 1.02 -0.05 -1.38
CA ILE A 302 2.29 0.64 -1.07
C ILE A 302 2.64 0.51 0.42
N GLY A 303 1.68 0.72 1.32
CA GLY A 303 1.92 0.57 2.77
C GLY A 303 2.51 -0.80 3.09
N THR A 304 1.87 -1.84 2.59
CA THR A 304 2.26 -3.24 2.85
C THR A 304 3.58 -3.61 2.17
N ILE A 305 3.77 -3.22 0.91
CA ILE A 305 5.02 -3.49 0.17
C ILE A 305 6.18 -2.73 0.81
N GLN A 306 6.02 -1.44 1.11
CA GLN A 306 7.06 -0.63 1.71
C GLN A 306 7.42 -1.18 3.10
N LEU A 307 6.43 -1.55 3.92
CA LEU A 307 6.65 -2.18 5.21
C LEU A 307 7.46 -3.48 5.07
N GLY A 308 7.06 -4.38 4.15
CA GLY A 308 7.74 -5.65 3.91
C GLY A 308 9.14 -5.51 3.33
N ALA A 309 9.33 -4.61 2.35
CA ALA A 309 10.59 -4.46 1.62
C ALA A 309 11.65 -3.63 2.39
N THR A 310 11.23 -2.75 3.30
CA THR A 310 12.16 -1.84 3.98
C THR A 310 12.44 -2.20 5.44
N VAL A 311 11.66 -3.09 6.02
CA VAL A 311 11.92 -3.64 7.37
C VAL A 311 13.31 -4.30 7.46
N ASP A 312 13.81 -4.81 6.37
CA ASP A 312 15.13 -5.44 6.26
C ASP A 312 16.27 -4.49 6.60
N TYR A 313 16.15 -3.22 6.25
CA TYR A 313 17.13 -2.18 6.61
C TYR A 313 17.21 -2.00 8.12
N ALA A 314 16.04 -1.97 8.77
CA ALA A 314 15.94 -1.83 10.22
C ALA A 314 16.44 -3.10 10.95
N ILE A 315 16.09 -4.28 10.45
CA ILE A 315 16.56 -5.56 10.99
C ILE A 315 18.09 -5.68 10.90
N LEU A 316 18.69 -5.31 9.76
CA LEU A 316 20.14 -5.35 9.56
C LEU A 316 20.85 -4.44 10.57
N MET A 317 20.40 -3.20 10.71
CA MET A 317 21.00 -2.26 11.68
C MET A 317 20.78 -2.72 13.12
N THR A 318 19.62 -3.27 13.44
CA THR A 318 19.32 -3.83 14.78
C THR A 318 20.20 -5.01 15.12
N ASN A 319 20.49 -5.91 14.16
CA ASN A 319 21.37 -7.03 14.37
C ASN A 319 22.81 -6.58 14.68
N ASN A 320 23.33 -5.58 13.96
CA ASN A 320 24.64 -5.02 14.21
C ASN A 320 24.69 -4.31 15.57
N TYR A 321 23.63 -3.57 15.93
CA TYR A 321 23.52 -2.96 17.25
C TYR A 321 23.47 -4.02 18.36
N LYS A 322 22.68 -5.08 18.21
CA LYS A 322 22.62 -6.20 19.14
C LYS A 322 23.98 -6.86 19.34
N SER A 323 24.69 -7.12 18.24
CA SER A 323 26.02 -7.75 18.28
C SER A 323 27.03 -6.87 19.01
N ALA A 324 27.04 -5.56 18.77
CA ALA A 324 27.92 -4.61 19.45
C ALA A 324 27.61 -4.51 20.95
N ARG A 325 26.32 -4.48 21.34
CA ARG A 325 25.91 -4.46 22.75
C ARG A 325 26.25 -5.79 23.46
N ALA A 326 26.07 -6.92 22.77
CA ALA A 326 26.45 -8.23 23.29
C ALA A 326 27.98 -8.37 23.49
N ALA A 327 28.77 -7.73 22.65
CA ALA A 327 30.24 -7.62 22.79
C ALA A 327 30.66 -6.67 23.94
N GLY A 328 29.73 -6.00 24.63
CA GLY A 328 30.01 -5.13 25.76
C GLY A 328 30.35 -3.69 25.40
N MET A 329 30.17 -3.26 24.14
CA MET A 329 30.39 -1.88 23.73
C MET A 329 29.45 -0.92 24.48
N GLU A 330 29.91 0.29 24.79
CA GLU A 330 29.07 1.32 25.34
C GLU A 330 27.96 1.72 24.35
N LYS A 331 26.87 2.29 24.86
CA LYS A 331 25.69 2.66 24.07
C LYS A 331 26.06 3.44 22.81
N LYS A 332 26.85 4.51 22.96
CA LYS A 332 27.23 5.40 21.87
C LYS A 332 28.05 4.69 20.81
N ASP A 333 29.05 3.91 21.25
CA ASP A 333 29.96 3.18 20.35
C ASP A 333 29.23 2.04 19.63
N ALA A 334 28.31 1.35 20.32
CA ALA A 334 27.47 0.33 19.74
C ALA A 334 26.53 0.87 18.64
N VAL A 335 25.94 2.04 18.85
CA VAL A 335 25.11 2.71 17.83
C VAL A 335 25.98 3.18 16.67
N GLN A 336 27.14 3.77 16.91
CA GLN A 336 28.08 4.17 15.86
C GLN A 336 28.53 2.97 15.02
N HIS A 337 28.89 1.88 15.66
CA HIS A 337 29.27 0.64 15.00
C HIS A 337 28.10 0.09 14.14
N ALA A 338 26.89 0.09 14.66
CA ALA A 338 25.71 -0.37 13.92
C ALA A 338 25.47 0.45 12.66
N VAL A 339 25.53 1.77 12.75
CA VAL A 339 25.39 2.66 11.59
C VAL A 339 26.53 2.44 10.59
N ALA A 340 27.78 2.44 11.05
CA ALA A 340 28.94 2.32 10.17
C ALA A 340 28.94 0.99 9.40
N SER A 341 28.54 -0.13 10.06
CA SER A 341 28.51 -1.45 9.43
C SER A 341 27.28 -1.72 8.57
N SER A 342 26.18 -0.97 8.74
CA SER A 342 24.94 -1.22 8.02
C SER A 342 24.65 -0.22 6.91
N ALA A 343 25.06 1.05 7.07
CA ALA A 343 24.65 2.12 6.20
C ALA A 343 25.00 1.89 4.72
N GLN A 344 26.17 1.36 4.42
CA GLN A 344 26.57 1.09 3.04
C GLN A 344 25.65 0.04 2.38
N SER A 345 25.35 -1.05 3.09
CA SER A 345 24.46 -2.10 2.56
C SER A 345 23.02 -1.58 2.40
N ILE A 346 22.54 -0.76 3.34
CA ILE A 346 21.21 -0.13 3.26
C ILE A 346 21.13 0.79 2.05
N VAL A 347 22.15 1.65 1.82
CA VAL A 347 22.17 2.57 0.68
C VAL A 347 22.20 1.82 -0.64
N VAL A 348 23.04 0.77 -0.77
CA VAL A 348 23.10 -0.05 -2.00
C VAL A 348 21.77 -0.73 -2.26
N SER A 349 21.16 -1.33 -1.25
CA SER A 349 19.87 -2.02 -1.38
C SER A 349 18.75 -1.06 -1.76
N ALA A 350 18.68 0.10 -1.09
CA ALA A 350 17.66 1.11 -1.39
C ALA A 350 17.82 1.71 -2.78
N LEU A 351 19.05 2.00 -3.22
CA LEU A 351 19.31 2.52 -4.57
C LEU A 351 19.03 1.46 -5.65
N SER A 352 19.30 0.19 -5.38
CA SER A 352 18.97 -0.90 -6.30
C SER A 352 17.46 -1.06 -6.46
N PHE A 353 16.72 -1.01 -5.36
CA PHE A 353 15.26 -1.06 -5.38
C PHE A 353 14.67 0.20 -6.06
N PHE A 354 15.19 1.38 -5.73
CA PHE A 354 14.84 2.63 -6.40
C PHE A 354 15.03 2.53 -7.91
N ALA A 355 16.21 2.13 -8.38
CA ALA A 355 16.53 2.09 -9.81
C ALA A 355 15.62 1.12 -10.57
N SER A 356 15.31 -0.04 -9.98
CA SER A 356 14.44 -1.04 -10.62
C SER A 356 13.00 -0.56 -10.75
N THR A 357 12.44 0.05 -9.70
CA THR A 357 11.06 0.53 -9.69
C THR A 357 10.91 1.84 -10.44
N PHE A 358 11.83 2.79 -10.29
CA PHE A 358 11.81 4.08 -10.98
C PHE A 358 11.93 3.93 -12.50
N GLY A 359 12.77 2.99 -12.98
CA GLY A 359 12.88 2.69 -14.39
C GLY A 359 11.55 2.21 -15.00
N VAL A 360 10.82 1.34 -14.31
CA VAL A 360 9.49 0.90 -14.75
C VAL A 360 8.49 2.06 -14.68
N GLY A 361 8.53 2.87 -13.62
CA GLY A 361 7.65 4.02 -13.46
C GLY A 361 7.76 5.06 -14.58
N ILE A 362 8.96 5.31 -15.11
CA ILE A 362 9.14 6.24 -16.23
C ILE A 362 8.74 5.62 -17.56
N TYR A 363 9.00 4.32 -17.74
CA TYR A 363 8.77 3.65 -19.03
C TYR A 363 7.30 3.27 -19.27
N SER A 364 6.52 3.09 -18.22
CA SER A 364 5.12 2.67 -18.31
C SER A 364 4.23 3.82 -18.80
N ASN A 365 3.44 3.54 -19.84
CA ASN A 365 2.38 4.43 -20.33
C ASN A 365 1.05 4.23 -19.59
N ILE A 366 0.96 3.24 -18.69
CA ILE A 366 -0.22 3.01 -17.86
C ILE A 366 -0.01 3.75 -16.54
N ASP A 367 -0.83 4.75 -16.28
CA ASP A 367 -0.68 5.66 -15.13
C ASP A 367 -0.66 4.90 -13.79
N MET A 368 -1.53 3.92 -13.63
CA MET A 368 -1.58 3.09 -12.41
C MET A 368 -0.24 2.37 -12.13
N ILE A 369 0.40 1.80 -13.17
CA ILE A 369 1.71 1.11 -13.03
C ILE A 369 2.81 2.14 -12.75
N SER A 370 2.81 3.25 -13.50
CA SER A 370 3.75 4.35 -13.31
C SER A 370 3.68 4.90 -11.89
N SER A 371 2.50 5.26 -11.42
CA SER A 371 2.25 5.80 -10.10
C SER A 371 2.67 4.84 -8.97
N LEU A 372 2.30 3.56 -9.06
CA LEU A 372 2.74 2.52 -8.13
C LEU A 372 4.27 2.43 -8.05
N CYS A 373 4.93 2.34 -9.19
CA CYS A 373 6.38 2.18 -9.25
C CYS A 373 7.12 3.42 -8.75
N ILE A 374 6.64 4.63 -9.05
CA ILE A 374 7.20 5.88 -8.54
C ILE A 374 7.02 6.00 -7.01
N LEU A 375 5.84 5.65 -6.51
CA LEU A 375 5.57 5.62 -5.07
C LEU A 375 6.48 4.63 -4.33
N MET A 376 6.70 3.45 -4.90
CA MET A 376 7.62 2.45 -4.36
C MET A 376 9.08 2.93 -4.38
N ALA A 377 9.52 3.51 -5.49
CA ALA A 377 10.86 4.07 -5.64
C ALA A 377 11.12 5.16 -4.58
N ARG A 378 10.21 6.12 -4.47
CA ARG A 378 10.28 7.19 -3.48
C ARG A 378 10.24 6.65 -2.04
N GLY A 379 9.37 5.68 -1.78
CA GLY A 379 9.26 5.00 -0.49
C GLY A 379 10.56 4.34 -0.04
N ALA A 380 11.30 3.72 -0.96
CA ALA A 380 12.59 3.11 -0.67
C ALA A 380 13.64 4.15 -0.20
N LEU A 381 13.71 5.29 -0.88
CA LEU A 381 14.63 6.37 -0.50
C LEU A 381 14.26 7.01 0.84
N ILE A 382 12.97 7.27 1.08
CA ILE A 382 12.47 7.80 2.34
C ILE A 382 12.78 6.84 3.48
N SER A 383 12.48 5.54 3.31
CA SER A 383 12.77 4.52 4.32
C SER A 383 14.26 4.40 4.61
N MET A 384 15.12 4.47 3.59
CA MET A 384 16.58 4.49 3.75
C MET A 384 17.01 5.66 4.64
N VAL A 385 16.55 6.87 4.35
CA VAL A 385 16.86 8.06 5.14
C VAL A 385 16.36 7.94 6.57
N VAL A 386 15.11 7.54 6.74
CA VAL A 386 14.50 7.37 8.07
C VAL A 386 15.24 6.31 8.89
N VAL A 387 15.57 5.17 8.31
CA VAL A 387 16.30 4.11 9.03
C VAL A 387 17.72 4.55 9.38
N ILE A 388 18.43 5.25 8.51
CA ILE A 388 19.81 5.67 8.80
C ILE A 388 19.87 6.77 9.86
N PHE A 389 18.89 7.67 9.93
CA PHE A 389 18.95 8.85 10.83
C PHE A 389 18.05 8.72 12.06
N VAL A 390 16.82 8.22 11.92
CA VAL A 390 15.85 8.17 13.02
C VAL A 390 16.05 6.91 13.88
N LEU A 391 16.28 5.74 13.29
CA LEU A 391 16.41 4.51 14.05
C LEU A 391 17.59 4.53 15.05
N PRO A 392 18.79 5.02 14.71
CA PRO A 392 19.86 5.20 15.69
C PRO A 392 19.51 6.19 16.83
N ALA A 393 18.74 7.23 16.52
CA ALA A 393 18.25 8.16 17.55
C ALA A 393 17.33 7.45 18.54
N MET A 394 16.46 6.57 18.06
CA MET A 394 15.61 5.72 18.91
C MET A 394 16.44 4.77 19.81
N TYR A 395 17.52 4.18 19.28
CA TYR A 395 18.42 3.36 20.10
C TYR A 395 19.11 4.18 21.17
N MET A 396 19.52 5.42 20.87
CA MET A 396 20.13 6.31 21.87
C MET A 396 19.18 6.64 23.03
N VAL A 397 17.88 6.72 22.80
CA VAL A 397 16.89 7.01 23.84
C VAL A 397 16.49 5.75 24.59
N PHE A 398 16.14 4.69 23.86
CA PHE A 398 15.53 3.48 24.42
C PHE A 398 16.53 2.39 24.80
N ASP A 399 17.86 2.59 24.71
CA ASP A 399 18.90 1.60 24.99
C ASP A 399 18.68 0.83 26.29
N LYS A 400 18.38 1.56 27.39
CA LYS A 400 18.17 0.95 28.70
C LYS A 400 17.00 -0.04 28.69
N VAL A 401 15.90 0.35 28.04
CA VAL A 401 14.68 -0.47 27.95
C VAL A 401 14.94 -1.67 27.03
N ILE A 402 15.57 -1.43 25.88
CA ILE A 402 15.94 -2.51 24.93
C ILE A 402 16.82 -3.56 25.62
N CYS A 403 17.91 -3.12 26.31
CA CYS A 403 18.82 -4.05 26.99
C CYS A 403 18.18 -4.79 28.17
N ALA A 404 17.17 -4.18 28.83
CA ALA A 404 16.46 -4.80 29.95
C ALA A 404 15.44 -5.85 29.50
N THR A 405 14.79 -5.63 28.34
CA THR A 405 13.64 -6.42 27.88
C THR A 405 13.96 -7.39 26.74
N SER A 406 15.17 -7.32 26.17
CA SER A 406 15.55 -8.10 24.98
C SER A 406 16.61 -9.14 25.28
N ALA A 407 16.43 -10.34 24.77
CA ALA A 407 17.43 -11.41 24.94
C ALA A 407 18.68 -11.17 24.09
N GLY A 408 19.86 -11.26 24.74
CA GLY A 408 21.16 -11.20 24.04
C GLY A 408 21.70 -9.79 23.81
N PHE A 409 21.17 -8.77 24.50
CA PHE A 409 21.69 -7.39 24.50
C PHE A 409 22.59 -7.05 25.70
N GLY A 410 22.76 -7.96 26.64
CA GLY A 410 23.63 -7.74 27.83
C GLY A 410 24.85 -8.64 27.80
N VAL A 411 25.96 -8.16 28.36
CA VAL A 411 27.14 -9.00 28.64
C VAL A 411 26.67 -10.18 29.48
N LYS A 412 26.92 -11.40 29.00
CA LYS A 412 26.59 -12.62 29.75
C LYS A 412 27.19 -12.50 31.16
N LYS A 413 26.37 -12.47 32.20
CA LYS A 413 26.78 -12.38 33.60
C LYS A 413 27.89 -13.39 33.99
N LYS A 414 28.05 -14.47 33.22
CA LYS A 414 29.14 -15.46 33.39
C LYS A 414 30.54 -14.93 33.04
N GLU A 415 30.68 -14.05 32.03
CA GLU A 415 31.99 -13.49 31.68
C GLU A 415 32.42 -12.38 32.63
N LYS A 416 31.47 -11.60 33.18
CA LYS A 416 31.79 -10.64 34.24
C LYS A 416 32.35 -11.34 35.48
N LYS A 417 31.75 -12.45 35.89
CA LYS A 417 32.24 -13.26 37.02
C LYS A 417 33.59 -13.90 36.75
N ALA A 418 33.82 -14.35 35.52
CA ALA A 418 35.13 -14.92 35.12
C ALA A 418 36.25 -13.85 35.07
N ASN A 419 35.94 -12.65 34.55
CA ASN A 419 36.88 -11.53 34.53
C ASN A 419 37.11 -10.92 35.93
N GLU A 420 36.14 -10.90 36.82
CA GLU A 420 36.29 -10.49 38.20
C GLU A 420 37.17 -11.52 38.99
N ILE A 421 36.94 -12.81 38.74
CA ILE A 421 37.77 -13.89 39.31
C ILE A 421 39.22 -13.88 38.77
N PHE A 422 39.40 -13.53 37.49
CA PHE A 422 40.73 -13.41 36.89
C PHE A 422 41.46 -12.16 37.41
N LYS A 423 40.78 -11.03 37.57
CA LYS A 423 41.35 -9.81 38.17
C LYS A 423 41.68 -9.98 39.65
N SER A 424 40.91 -10.74 40.41
CA SER A 424 41.17 -10.99 41.82
C SER A 424 42.37 -11.96 42.02
N LYS A 425 42.67 -12.83 41.03
CA LYS A 425 43.83 -13.73 41.06
C LYS A 425 45.13 -13.12 40.58
N THR A 426 45.09 -11.94 39.90
CA THR A 426 46.29 -11.25 39.41
C THR A 426 46.77 -10.14 40.38
N VAL A 427 46.07 -9.93 41.49
CA VAL A 427 46.37 -8.91 42.51
C VAL A 427 46.77 -9.58 43.85
N SER A 428 46.81 -10.87 43.92
CA SER A 428 47.43 -11.65 45.00
C SER A 428 48.71 -12.35 44.47
#